data_7ae321ee0d01f210ecdfd06a1458a3a9
#
_entry.id   7ae321ee0d01f210ecdfd06a1458a3a9
#
_cell.length_a   1.000
_cell.length_b   1.000
_cell.length_c   1.000
_cell.angle_alpha   90.00
_cell.angle_beta   90.00
_cell.angle_gamma   90.00
#
_symmetry.space_group_name_H-M   'P 1'
#
loop_
_entity.id
_entity.type
_entity.pdbx_description
1 polymer ?
#
loop_
_entity_poly.entity_id
_entity_poly.type
_entity_poly.pdbx_seq_one_letter_code
_entity_poly.pdbx_strand_id
1 'polypeptide(L)'
;MNKVYLSFLICLMCYNSALNTVSAQVNAGKSDMALLNKYQDSLVLGANQMYAAPTNILRFEQNARFIKLLVNALKTPFSYNYSFDSLKTISLVKSPDNSFRIFSWYIPVEDGTYRFFGSIQMATKSGALKLYPLIDDTEHFKDDNQITTNKQWYGARYYEVIPLTGAGQKTAYALLGWKGNNTKTSKKVIEILSFNENEVHFGKPVFENKKNAPLKNRIIFEYNKLNSMTLRLDKKEQLIAFDHLAPIDSAMKGKYEYYASDSSFDGYRLVGTILKLVENIELKNDPNQQDERYIDPKSKNIPVTKKF
;
A
#
# COMPACT_ATOMS: atom_id res chain seq x y z
N MET A 1 49.77 47.00 -6.40
CA MET A 1 48.41 47.10 -6.94
C MET A 1 47.90 45.86 -7.69
N ASN A 2 48.76 44.95 -8.15
CA ASN A 2 48.31 43.81 -9.03
C ASN A 2 47.76 42.56 -8.32
N LYS A 3 47.96 42.41 -6.99
CA LYS A 3 47.45 41.21 -6.30
C LYS A 3 45.96 41.30 -5.90
N VAL A 4 45.44 42.52 -5.69
CA VAL A 4 44.03 42.73 -5.31
C VAL A 4 43.09 42.51 -6.51
N TYR A 5 43.48 42.91 -7.70
CA TYR A 5 42.70 42.71 -8.93
C TYR A 5 42.58 41.23 -9.33
N LEU A 6 43.61 40.42 -9.07
CA LEU A 6 43.59 38.99 -9.41
C LEU A 6 42.62 38.23 -8.49
N SER A 7 42.56 38.56 -7.20
CA SER A 7 41.61 37.95 -6.25
C SER A 7 40.14 38.30 -6.58
N PHE A 8 39.89 39.52 -7.06
CA PHE A 8 38.55 39.94 -7.45
C PHE A 8 38.06 39.25 -8.74
N LEU A 9 38.96 39.02 -9.69
CA LEU A 9 38.65 38.29 -10.93
C LEU A 9 38.36 36.82 -10.69
N ILE A 10 39.06 36.15 -9.76
CA ILE A 10 38.84 34.75 -9.40
C ILE A 10 37.48 34.61 -8.66
N CYS A 11 37.11 35.52 -7.75
CA CYS A 11 35.82 35.53 -7.11
C CYS A 11 34.67 35.75 -8.12
N LEU A 12 34.84 36.61 -9.12
CA LEU A 12 33.79 36.86 -10.13
C LEU A 12 33.59 35.63 -11.06
N MET A 13 34.66 34.91 -11.41
CA MET A 13 34.55 33.67 -12.17
C MET A 13 33.88 32.53 -11.38
N CYS A 14 34.18 32.39 -10.09
CA CYS A 14 33.51 31.40 -9.22
C CYS A 14 32.02 31.72 -9.02
N TYR A 15 31.66 33.02 -8.95
CA TYR A 15 30.26 33.43 -8.79
C TYR A 15 29.44 33.14 -10.07
N ASN A 16 29.98 33.39 -11.26
CA ASN A 16 29.35 33.11 -12.54
C ASN A 16 29.20 31.60 -12.79
N SER A 17 30.16 30.76 -12.38
CA SER A 17 30.05 29.31 -12.50
C SER A 17 28.98 28.73 -11.57
N ALA A 18 28.84 29.27 -10.35
CA ALA A 18 27.79 28.86 -9.42
C ALA A 18 26.37 29.22 -9.92
N LEU A 19 26.20 30.41 -10.50
CA LEU A 19 24.90 30.84 -11.07
C LEU A 19 24.50 29.99 -12.28
N ASN A 20 25.45 29.62 -13.14
CA ASN A 20 25.18 28.77 -14.29
C ASN A 20 24.81 27.34 -13.88
N THR A 21 25.42 26.78 -12.86
CA THR A 21 25.08 25.43 -12.35
C THR A 21 23.71 25.41 -11.70
N VAL A 22 23.34 26.43 -10.94
CA VAL A 22 21.99 26.54 -10.33
C VAL A 22 20.92 26.68 -11.41
N SER A 23 21.15 27.53 -12.43
CA SER A 23 20.20 27.70 -13.53
C SER A 23 20.04 26.43 -14.37
N ALA A 24 21.10 25.69 -14.63
CA ALA A 24 21.06 24.41 -15.34
C ALA A 24 20.28 23.36 -14.55
N GLN A 25 20.48 23.28 -13.23
CA GLN A 25 19.80 22.35 -12.36
C GLN A 25 18.28 22.64 -12.23
N VAL A 26 17.89 23.93 -12.17
CA VAL A 26 16.49 24.36 -12.17
C VAL A 26 15.81 24.04 -13.52
N ASN A 27 16.50 24.23 -14.64
CA ASN A 27 15.95 23.92 -15.97
C ASN A 27 15.84 22.40 -16.20
N ALA A 28 16.81 21.60 -15.73
CA ALA A 28 16.73 20.15 -15.77
C ALA A 28 15.53 19.64 -14.98
N GLY A 29 15.30 20.11 -13.74
CA GLY A 29 14.14 19.74 -12.93
C GLY A 29 12.80 20.10 -13.58
N LYS A 30 12.68 21.23 -14.29
CA LYS A 30 11.46 21.60 -15.05
C LYS A 30 11.23 20.66 -16.23
N SER A 31 12.28 20.28 -16.96
CA SER A 31 12.21 19.34 -18.08
C SER A 31 11.77 17.96 -17.61
N ASP A 32 12.30 17.47 -16.47
CA ASP A 32 11.96 16.18 -15.90
C ASP A 32 10.49 16.14 -15.45
N MET A 33 9.99 17.22 -14.86
CA MET A 33 8.56 17.34 -14.48
C MET A 33 7.64 17.32 -15.69
N ALA A 34 8.00 18.04 -16.76
CA ALA A 34 7.19 18.03 -18.00
C ALA A 34 7.18 16.64 -18.66
N LEU A 35 8.32 15.94 -18.61
CA LEU A 35 8.42 14.56 -19.09
C LEU A 35 7.57 13.60 -18.25
N LEU A 36 7.62 13.72 -16.92
CA LEU A 36 6.82 12.88 -16.01
C LEU A 36 5.29 13.12 -16.19
N ASN A 37 4.86 14.35 -16.46
CA ASN A 37 3.47 14.64 -16.80
C ASN A 37 3.05 13.87 -18.06
N LYS A 38 3.85 13.90 -19.14
CA LYS A 38 3.58 13.13 -20.36
C LYS A 38 3.54 11.62 -20.11
N TYR A 39 4.46 11.12 -19.28
CA TYR A 39 4.43 9.71 -18.87
C TYR A 39 3.16 9.38 -18.10
N GLN A 40 2.74 10.23 -17.17
CA GLN A 40 1.51 10.01 -16.39
C GLN A 40 0.28 9.91 -17.31
N ASP A 41 0.12 10.85 -18.27
CA ASP A 41 -0.98 10.82 -19.22
C ASP A 41 -0.99 9.51 -20.04
N SER A 42 0.19 9.10 -20.51
CA SER A 42 0.34 7.84 -21.24
C SER A 42 0.08 6.61 -20.38
N LEU A 43 0.47 6.64 -19.09
CA LEU A 43 0.21 5.57 -18.13
C LEU A 43 -1.28 5.45 -17.80
N VAL A 44 -1.99 6.57 -17.65
CA VAL A 44 -3.45 6.58 -17.44
C VAL A 44 -4.15 5.95 -18.64
N LEU A 45 -3.78 6.35 -19.86
CA LEU A 45 -4.34 5.76 -21.08
C LEU A 45 -4.04 4.25 -21.18
N GLY A 46 -2.77 3.86 -20.97
CA GLY A 46 -2.34 2.47 -21.02
C GLY A 46 -3.03 1.58 -19.99
N ALA A 47 -3.22 2.08 -18.76
CA ALA A 47 -3.96 1.37 -17.71
C ALA A 47 -5.44 1.17 -18.10
N ASN A 48 -6.09 2.19 -18.65
CA ASN A 48 -7.47 2.07 -19.11
C ASN A 48 -7.60 1.06 -20.26
N GLN A 49 -6.68 1.08 -21.23
CA GLN A 49 -6.64 0.12 -22.33
C GLN A 49 -6.43 -1.32 -21.82
N MET A 50 -5.57 -1.51 -20.84
CA MET A 50 -5.31 -2.81 -20.22
C MET A 50 -6.57 -3.42 -19.59
N TYR A 51 -7.33 -2.63 -18.83
CA TYR A 51 -8.57 -3.12 -18.19
C TYR A 51 -9.75 -3.24 -19.17
N ALA A 52 -9.79 -2.43 -20.23
CA ALA A 52 -10.82 -2.51 -21.26
C ALA A 52 -10.59 -3.62 -22.28
N ALA A 53 -9.39 -4.23 -22.31
CA ALA A 53 -9.07 -5.27 -23.28
C ALA A 53 -9.96 -6.51 -23.09
N PRO A 54 -10.58 -7.05 -24.17
CA PRO A 54 -11.63 -8.06 -24.06
C PRO A 54 -11.12 -9.46 -23.72
N THR A 55 -9.87 -9.80 -24.05
CA THR A 55 -9.30 -11.13 -23.84
C THR A 55 -8.08 -11.11 -22.94
N ASN A 56 -7.78 -12.25 -22.30
CA ASN A 56 -6.57 -12.40 -21.49
C ASN A 56 -5.29 -12.05 -22.27
N ILE A 57 -5.16 -12.53 -23.50
CA ILE A 57 -3.98 -12.26 -24.34
C ILE A 57 -3.78 -10.75 -24.48
N LEU A 58 -4.80 -10.02 -24.89
CA LEU A 58 -4.73 -8.57 -25.07
C LEU A 58 -4.48 -7.83 -23.74
N ARG A 59 -5.09 -8.28 -22.63
CA ARG A 59 -4.83 -7.70 -21.30
C ARG A 59 -3.36 -7.84 -20.91
N PHE A 60 -2.77 -9.02 -21.09
CA PHE A 60 -1.36 -9.25 -20.77
C PHE A 60 -0.41 -8.50 -21.70
N GLU A 61 -0.73 -8.37 -22.98
CA GLU A 61 0.04 -7.53 -23.92
C GLU A 61 0.02 -6.06 -23.50
N GLN A 62 -1.17 -5.50 -23.21
CA GLN A 62 -1.28 -4.13 -22.73
C GLN A 62 -0.56 -3.92 -21.40
N ASN A 63 -0.65 -4.89 -20.49
CA ASN A 63 0.10 -4.86 -19.23
C ASN A 63 1.63 -4.86 -19.46
N ALA A 64 2.13 -5.64 -20.40
CA ALA A 64 3.56 -5.64 -20.71
C ALA A 64 4.02 -4.26 -21.26
N ARG A 65 3.18 -3.61 -22.09
CA ARG A 65 3.42 -2.24 -22.57
C ARG A 65 3.36 -1.23 -21.42
N PHE A 66 2.37 -1.35 -20.54
CA PHE A 66 2.22 -0.52 -19.35
C PHE A 66 3.43 -0.63 -18.41
N ILE A 67 3.93 -1.85 -18.14
CA ILE A 67 5.12 -2.06 -17.30
C ILE A 67 6.34 -1.37 -17.92
N LYS A 68 6.58 -1.52 -19.22
CA LYS A 68 7.70 -0.86 -19.91
C LYS A 68 7.61 0.66 -19.78
N LEU A 69 6.40 1.22 -19.96
CA LEU A 69 6.15 2.64 -19.86
C LEU A 69 6.37 3.15 -18.41
N LEU A 70 5.86 2.42 -17.41
CA LEU A 70 6.07 2.74 -15.99
C LEU A 70 7.57 2.74 -15.64
N VAL A 71 8.30 1.69 -16.03
CA VAL A 71 9.74 1.62 -15.78
C VAL A 71 10.49 2.79 -16.44
N ASN A 72 10.11 3.18 -17.67
CA ASN A 72 10.72 4.33 -18.33
C ASN A 72 10.42 5.65 -17.62
N ALA A 73 9.17 5.83 -17.15
CA ALA A 73 8.83 6.98 -16.32
C ALA A 73 9.65 7.02 -15.03
N LEU A 74 9.81 5.87 -14.36
CA LEU A 74 10.56 5.77 -13.11
C LEU A 74 12.08 5.95 -13.29
N LYS A 75 12.64 5.77 -14.49
CA LYS A 75 14.04 6.07 -14.81
C LYS A 75 14.33 7.57 -14.89
N THR A 76 13.32 8.42 -15.02
CA THR A 76 13.49 9.88 -14.95
C THR A 76 14.09 10.24 -13.58
N PRO A 77 15.17 11.03 -13.53
CA PRO A 77 15.79 11.42 -12.27
C PRO A 77 14.78 12.01 -11.29
N PHE A 78 14.90 11.68 -10.03
CA PHE A 78 14.01 12.12 -8.96
C PHE A 78 12.52 11.78 -9.17
N SER A 79 12.18 10.83 -10.05
CA SER A 79 10.81 10.37 -10.29
C SER A 79 10.08 9.93 -9.00
N TYR A 80 10.83 9.51 -7.96
CA TYR A 80 10.27 9.16 -6.64
C TYR A 80 9.44 10.30 -6.03
N ASN A 81 9.78 11.56 -6.32
CA ASN A 81 9.09 12.74 -5.79
C ASN A 81 7.83 13.11 -6.58
N TYR A 82 7.64 12.51 -7.76
CA TYR A 82 6.46 12.73 -8.60
C TYR A 82 5.30 11.83 -8.14
N SER A 83 4.14 12.41 -7.85
CA SER A 83 3.03 11.71 -7.15
C SER A 83 2.23 10.76 -8.04
N PHE A 84 2.20 10.97 -9.37
CA PHE A 84 1.34 10.25 -10.31
C PHE A 84 -0.16 10.31 -9.94
N ASP A 85 -0.63 11.48 -9.48
CA ASP A 85 -1.96 11.64 -8.89
C ASP A 85 -3.12 11.28 -9.84
N SER A 86 -2.94 11.39 -11.15
CA SER A 86 -3.95 11.01 -12.13
C SER A 86 -4.04 9.50 -12.39
N LEU A 87 -3.01 8.72 -11.97
CA LEU A 87 -2.96 7.27 -12.20
C LEU A 87 -3.75 6.50 -11.11
N LYS A 88 -5.09 6.66 -11.09
CA LYS A 88 -5.98 6.06 -10.08
C LYS A 88 -6.29 4.59 -10.31
N THR A 89 -6.06 4.08 -11.51
CA THR A 89 -6.42 2.71 -11.93
C THR A 89 -5.60 1.66 -11.19
N ILE A 90 -4.34 1.96 -10.84
CA ILE A 90 -3.49 1.11 -10.03
C ILE A 90 -3.33 1.67 -8.62
N SER A 91 -2.87 0.85 -7.69
CA SER A 91 -2.54 1.34 -6.35
C SER A 91 -1.11 1.89 -6.31
N LEU A 92 -0.96 3.07 -5.76
CA LEU A 92 0.30 3.69 -5.41
C LEU A 92 0.26 4.10 -3.94
N VAL A 93 1.01 3.41 -3.11
CA VAL A 93 1.11 3.70 -1.67
C VAL A 93 2.55 4.05 -1.31
N LYS A 94 2.72 5.05 -0.47
CA LYS A 94 4.02 5.55 -0.03
C LYS A 94 4.21 5.24 1.44
N SER A 95 5.43 4.84 1.83
CA SER A 95 5.74 4.63 3.26
C SER A 95 5.67 5.96 4.02
N PRO A 96 5.15 5.97 5.26
CA PRO A 96 5.05 7.21 6.05
C PRO A 96 6.38 7.91 6.32
N ASP A 97 7.49 7.17 6.36
CA ASP A 97 8.85 7.69 6.50
C ASP A 97 9.49 8.14 5.19
N ASN A 98 8.74 8.07 4.08
CA ASN A 98 9.19 8.41 2.73
C ASN A 98 10.42 7.62 2.24
N SER A 99 10.67 6.41 2.75
CA SER A 99 11.80 5.58 2.35
C SER A 99 11.55 4.80 1.06
N PHE A 100 10.29 4.45 0.77
CA PHE A 100 9.88 3.76 -0.46
C PHE A 100 8.42 4.05 -0.82
N ARG A 101 8.04 3.63 -2.02
CA ARG A 101 6.63 3.51 -2.45
C ARG A 101 6.40 2.22 -3.21
N ILE A 102 5.16 1.73 -3.18
CA ILE A 102 4.74 0.50 -3.83
C ILE A 102 3.71 0.83 -4.91
N PHE A 103 3.97 0.36 -6.13
CA PHE A 103 2.98 0.25 -7.18
C PHE A 103 2.44 -1.17 -7.16
N SER A 104 1.12 -1.35 -7.14
CA SER A 104 0.52 -2.68 -7.20
C SER A 104 -0.82 -2.67 -7.92
N TRP A 105 -1.06 -3.67 -8.78
CA TRP A 105 -2.29 -3.83 -9.53
C TRP A 105 -2.52 -5.29 -9.85
N TYR A 106 -3.63 -5.58 -10.49
CA TYR A 106 -3.97 -6.94 -10.91
C TYR A 106 -4.61 -6.94 -12.29
N ILE A 107 -4.60 -8.08 -12.95
CA ILE A 107 -5.37 -8.38 -14.14
C ILE A 107 -6.37 -9.48 -13.78
N PRO A 108 -7.68 -9.24 -14.00
CA PRO A 108 -8.67 -10.32 -13.90
C PRO A 108 -8.49 -11.28 -15.07
N VAL A 109 -8.54 -12.58 -14.78
CA VAL A 109 -8.45 -13.65 -15.76
C VAL A 109 -9.84 -14.21 -16.04
N GLU A 110 -10.08 -14.75 -17.25
CA GLU A 110 -11.39 -15.23 -17.69
C GLU A 110 -11.93 -16.41 -16.88
N ASP A 111 -11.04 -17.18 -16.22
CA ASP A 111 -11.42 -18.25 -15.29
C ASP A 111 -11.87 -17.74 -13.90
N GLY A 112 -11.91 -16.42 -13.71
CA GLY A 112 -12.29 -15.75 -12.46
C GLY A 112 -11.17 -15.61 -11.45
N THR A 113 -9.95 -16.00 -11.79
CA THR A 113 -8.74 -15.76 -11.00
C THR A 113 -8.11 -14.39 -11.30
N TYR A 114 -6.98 -14.09 -10.68
CA TYR A 114 -6.28 -12.81 -10.81
C TYR A 114 -4.78 -13.03 -10.91
N ARG A 115 -4.11 -12.21 -11.72
CA ARG A 115 -2.65 -12.09 -11.74
C ARG A 115 -2.24 -10.73 -11.19
N PHE A 116 -1.29 -10.73 -10.25
CA PHE A 116 -0.84 -9.53 -9.59
C PHE A 116 0.49 -9.04 -10.17
N PHE A 117 0.65 -7.73 -10.18
CA PHE A 117 1.83 -7.05 -10.67
C PHE A 117 2.19 -5.93 -9.71
N GLY A 118 3.48 -5.66 -9.59
CA GLY A 118 3.91 -4.56 -8.75
C GLY A 118 5.41 -4.30 -8.80
N SER A 119 5.79 -3.24 -8.13
CA SER A 119 7.18 -2.90 -7.88
C SER A 119 7.32 -2.01 -6.65
N ILE A 120 8.46 -2.09 -5.97
CA ILE A 120 8.84 -1.19 -4.90
C ILE A 120 9.94 -0.27 -5.42
N GLN A 121 9.68 1.04 -5.43
CA GLN A 121 10.68 2.06 -5.71
C GLN A 121 11.21 2.64 -4.41
N MET A 122 12.51 2.58 -4.21
CA MET A 122 13.18 3.20 -3.07
C MET A 122 13.43 4.68 -3.31
N ALA A 123 13.36 5.48 -2.25
CA ALA A 123 13.90 6.82 -2.25
C ALA A 123 15.44 6.75 -2.32
N THR A 124 16.04 7.53 -3.21
CA THR A 124 17.51 7.63 -3.33
C THR A 124 17.93 9.08 -3.27
N LYS A 125 19.03 9.37 -2.59
CA LYS A 125 19.58 10.74 -2.50
C LYS A 125 20.03 11.27 -3.85
N SER A 126 20.54 10.41 -4.72
CA SER A 126 21.02 10.76 -6.07
C SER A 126 19.89 10.96 -7.08
N GLY A 127 18.65 10.63 -6.75
CA GLY A 127 17.54 10.60 -7.71
C GLY A 127 17.58 9.41 -8.68
N ALA A 128 18.61 8.55 -8.60
CA ALA A 128 18.70 7.37 -9.44
C ALA A 128 17.65 6.32 -9.07
N LEU A 129 17.17 5.58 -10.06
CA LEU A 129 16.20 4.53 -9.86
C LEU A 129 16.80 3.36 -9.08
N LYS A 130 16.17 3.01 -7.93
CA LYS A 130 16.36 1.73 -7.24
C LYS A 130 14.99 1.06 -7.15
N LEU A 131 14.78 0.00 -7.93
CA LEU A 131 13.50 -0.65 -8.14
C LEU A 131 13.58 -2.15 -7.85
N TYR A 132 12.64 -2.67 -7.08
CA TYR A 132 12.44 -4.10 -6.87
C TYR A 132 11.14 -4.53 -7.55
N PRO A 133 11.20 -5.30 -8.65
CA PRO A 133 9.98 -5.86 -9.25
C PRO A 133 9.37 -6.89 -8.30
N LEU A 134 8.05 -6.93 -8.24
CA LEU A 134 7.28 -7.91 -7.49
C LEU A 134 6.75 -8.97 -8.46
N ILE A 135 7.19 -10.21 -8.28
CA ILE A 135 6.81 -11.33 -9.14
C ILE A 135 5.77 -12.18 -8.41
N ASP A 136 4.54 -12.18 -8.91
CA ASP A 136 3.45 -12.98 -8.39
C ASP A 136 3.75 -14.47 -8.53
N ASP A 137 3.87 -15.15 -7.40
CA ASP A 137 4.16 -16.58 -7.29
C ASP A 137 3.04 -17.33 -6.54
N THR A 138 1.82 -16.77 -6.58
CA THR A 138 0.63 -17.29 -5.87
C THR A 138 0.43 -18.79 -6.09
N GLU A 139 0.70 -19.29 -7.29
CA GLU A 139 0.48 -20.70 -7.67
C GLU A 139 1.43 -21.67 -6.95
N HIS A 140 2.59 -21.19 -6.52
CA HIS A 140 3.61 -22.01 -5.87
C HIS A 140 3.63 -21.85 -4.33
N PHE A 141 2.72 -21.04 -3.78
CA PHE A 141 2.59 -20.91 -2.34
C PHE A 141 2.03 -22.18 -1.72
N LYS A 142 2.89 -22.95 -1.04
CA LYS A 142 2.52 -24.19 -0.34
C LYS A 142 2.10 -23.96 1.10
N ASP A 143 2.62 -22.92 1.71
CA ASP A 143 2.34 -22.53 3.09
C ASP A 143 2.13 -21.01 3.16
N ASP A 144 0.95 -20.62 3.57
CA ASP A 144 0.59 -19.20 3.75
C ASP A 144 1.50 -18.49 4.77
N ASN A 145 2.19 -19.24 5.60
CA ASN A 145 3.10 -18.72 6.63
C ASN A 145 4.57 -18.64 6.19
N GLN A 146 4.91 -19.01 4.94
CA GLN A 146 6.29 -18.92 4.46
C GLN A 146 6.78 -17.48 4.35
N ILE A 147 8.07 -17.24 4.65
CA ILE A 147 8.74 -15.98 4.37
C ILE A 147 9.28 -16.03 2.95
N THR A 148 9.02 -14.99 2.17
CA THR A 148 9.36 -14.94 0.75
C THR A 148 10.09 -13.65 0.39
N THR A 149 10.53 -13.54 -0.87
CA THR A 149 11.18 -12.36 -1.41
C THR A 149 10.30 -11.68 -2.47
N ASN A 150 10.76 -10.57 -3.00
CA ASN A 150 10.09 -9.90 -4.12
C ASN A 150 10.01 -10.78 -5.40
N LYS A 151 10.80 -11.84 -5.52
CA LYS A 151 10.76 -12.80 -6.63
C LYS A 151 9.76 -13.93 -6.43
N GLN A 152 9.23 -14.07 -5.22
CA GLN A 152 8.25 -15.06 -4.80
C GLN A 152 7.15 -14.37 -4.01
N TRP A 153 6.57 -13.33 -4.60
CA TRP A 153 5.60 -12.49 -3.93
C TRP A 153 4.23 -13.14 -3.89
N TYR A 154 3.53 -13.03 -2.74
CA TYR A 154 2.18 -13.56 -2.56
C TYR A 154 1.15 -12.93 -3.50
N GLY A 155 1.39 -11.72 -3.98
CA GLY A 155 0.50 -11.00 -4.89
C GLY A 155 -0.70 -10.37 -4.18
N ALA A 156 -0.68 -9.03 -4.05
CA ALA A 156 -1.80 -8.27 -3.52
C ALA A 156 -1.79 -6.83 -4.07
N ARG A 157 -2.96 -6.21 -4.14
CA ARG A 157 -3.08 -4.77 -4.35
C ARG A 157 -3.05 -4.08 -2.99
N TYR A 158 -1.89 -3.54 -2.61
CA TYR A 158 -1.72 -2.85 -1.34
C TYR A 158 -2.36 -1.45 -1.39
N TYR A 159 -3.04 -1.07 -0.32
CA TYR A 159 -3.70 0.23 -0.20
C TYR A 159 -3.28 1.00 1.05
N GLU A 160 -2.53 0.38 1.97
CA GLU A 160 -2.03 1.02 3.18
C GLU A 160 -0.67 0.44 3.60
N VAL A 161 0.21 1.30 4.12
CA VAL A 161 1.53 0.95 4.67
C VAL A 161 1.62 1.50 6.08
N ILE A 162 1.86 0.64 7.06
CA ILE A 162 1.90 0.97 8.48
C ILE A 162 3.30 0.63 9.01
N PRO A 163 4.08 1.59 9.52
CA PRO A 163 5.39 1.31 10.09
C PRO A 163 5.25 0.56 11.42
N LEU A 164 6.03 -0.49 11.58
CA LEU A 164 6.15 -1.27 12.81
C LEU A 164 7.51 -0.96 13.43
N THR A 165 7.60 0.14 14.16
CA THR A 165 8.84 0.59 14.80
C THR A 165 8.90 0.08 16.23
N GLY A 166 9.75 -0.92 16.48
CA GLY A 166 10.15 -1.31 17.84
C GLY A 166 11.46 -0.67 18.23
N ALA A 167 11.66 -0.36 19.49
CA ALA A 167 12.90 0.24 19.99
C ALA A 167 14.12 -0.64 19.63
N GLY A 168 15.10 -0.04 18.94
CA GLY A 168 16.36 -0.69 18.60
C GLY A 168 16.34 -1.70 17.45
N GLN A 169 15.22 -1.81 16.71
CA GLN A 169 15.12 -2.73 15.57
C GLN A 169 15.04 -1.98 14.22
N LYS A 170 15.47 -2.66 13.13
CA LYS A 170 15.20 -2.17 11.77
C LYS A 170 13.69 -2.08 11.55
N THR A 171 13.23 -0.98 10.98
CA THR A 171 11.82 -0.76 10.67
C THR A 171 11.29 -1.86 9.74
N ALA A 172 10.18 -2.47 10.13
CA ALA A 172 9.35 -3.31 9.28
C ALA A 172 8.02 -2.58 9.02
N TYR A 173 7.27 -3.01 8.01
CA TYR A 173 6.02 -2.36 7.64
C TYR A 173 4.93 -3.41 7.47
N ALA A 174 3.76 -3.18 8.08
CA ALA A 174 2.58 -3.94 7.73
C ALA A 174 1.94 -3.32 6.49
N LEU A 175 1.72 -4.16 5.49
CA LEU A 175 1.04 -3.82 4.25
C LEU A 175 -0.37 -4.37 4.31
N LEU A 176 -1.39 -3.52 4.15
CA LEU A 176 -2.76 -3.97 4.00
C LEU A 176 -3.09 -4.07 2.52
N GLY A 177 -3.57 -5.23 2.09
CA GLY A 177 -3.83 -5.50 0.69
C GLY A 177 -5.11 -6.28 0.43
N TRP A 178 -5.68 -6.03 -0.75
CA TRP A 178 -6.72 -6.86 -1.31
C TRP A 178 -6.11 -7.86 -2.28
N LYS A 179 -6.59 -9.10 -2.21
CA LYS A 179 -6.21 -10.18 -3.12
C LYS A 179 -7.47 -10.88 -3.62
N GLY A 180 -7.79 -10.66 -4.89
CA GLY A 180 -8.79 -11.50 -5.56
C GLY A 180 -8.34 -12.97 -5.57
N ASN A 181 -9.26 -13.90 -5.38
CA ASN A 181 -8.95 -15.32 -5.31
C ASN A 181 -9.54 -16.09 -6.50
N ASN A 182 -10.85 -16.31 -6.49
CA ASN A 182 -11.53 -17.09 -7.54
C ASN A 182 -12.96 -16.57 -7.76
N THR A 183 -13.81 -17.38 -8.40
CA THR A 183 -15.21 -17.02 -8.68
C THR A 183 -16.06 -16.93 -7.42
N LYS A 184 -15.67 -17.58 -6.30
CA LYS A 184 -16.48 -17.73 -5.08
C LYS A 184 -15.98 -16.87 -3.93
N THR A 185 -14.66 -16.68 -3.80
CA THR A 185 -14.05 -16.02 -2.66
C THR A 185 -13.12 -14.87 -3.05
N SER A 186 -12.97 -13.92 -2.14
CA SER A 186 -11.94 -12.88 -2.15
C SER A 186 -11.10 -12.99 -0.89
N LYS A 187 -9.89 -12.42 -0.94
CA LYS A 187 -8.97 -12.38 0.20
C LYS A 187 -8.54 -10.96 0.53
N LYS A 188 -8.23 -10.72 1.80
CA LYS A 188 -7.41 -9.62 2.26
C LYS A 188 -6.19 -10.14 3.00
N VAL A 189 -5.13 -9.35 3.04
CA VAL A 189 -3.87 -9.77 3.65
C VAL A 189 -3.29 -8.63 4.50
N ILE A 190 -2.74 -9.00 5.65
CA ILE A 190 -1.77 -8.19 6.38
C ILE A 190 -0.43 -8.88 6.18
N GLU A 191 0.45 -8.26 5.41
CA GLU A 191 1.76 -8.80 5.07
C GLU A 191 2.87 -7.92 5.64
N ILE A 192 3.93 -8.52 6.14
CA ILE A 192 5.04 -7.75 6.73
C ILE A 192 6.14 -7.61 5.70
N LEU A 193 6.44 -6.38 5.34
CA LEU A 193 7.55 -6.00 4.46
C LEU A 193 8.76 -5.60 5.32
N SER A 194 9.92 -6.12 4.99
CA SER A 194 11.18 -5.70 5.57
C SER A 194 12.29 -5.67 4.52
N PHE A 195 13.31 -4.85 4.80
CA PHE A 195 14.48 -4.72 3.95
C PHE A 195 15.71 -5.20 4.71
N ASN A 196 16.46 -6.11 4.11
CA ASN A 196 17.75 -6.55 4.64
C ASN A 196 18.83 -6.33 3.56
N GLU A 197 19.70 -5.33 3.78
CA GLU A 197 20.70 -4.89 2.80
C GLU A 197 20.09 -4.54 1.43
N ASN A 198 20.21 -5.43 0.45
CA ASN A 198 19.65 -5.27 -0.90
C ASN A 198 18.48 -6.22 -1.20
N GLU A 199 17.97 -6.92 -0.20
CA GLU A 199 16.88 -7.87 -0.34
C GLU A 199 15.58 -7.33 0.26
N VAL A 200 14.49 -7.70 -0.36
CA VAL A 200 13.13 -7.41 0.08
C VAL A 200 12.49 -8.70 0.56
N HIS A 201 12.04 -8.71 1.79
CA HIS A 201 11.40 -9.87 2.40
C HIS A 201 9.94 -9.56 2.72
N PHE A 202 9.08 -10.55 2.45
CA PHE A 202 7.67 -10.56 2.77
C PHE A 202 7.38 -11.67 3.77
N GLY A 203 6.73 -11.29 4.87
CA GLY A 203 6.51 -12.17 6.03
C GLY A 203 7.56 -11.97 7.11
N LYS A 204 7.10 -11.96 8.37
CA LYS A 204 7.94 -11.90 9.58
C LYS A 204 7.13 -12.45 10.75
N PRO A 205 7.72 -13.26 11.66
CA PRO A 205 7.00 -13.84 12.79
C PRO A 205 6.70 -12.76 13.85
N VAL A 206 5.61 -12.03 13.64
CA VAL A 206 5.18 -10.94 14.53
C VAL A 206 3.73 -11.05 14.98
N PHE A 207 2.89 -11.85 14.30
CA PHE A 207 1.47 -11.93 14.67
C PHE A 207 1.27 -12.99 15.74
N GLU A 208 0.71 -12.57 16.88
CA GLU A 208 0.23 -13.49 17.88
C GLU A 208 -0.90 -14.36 17.28
N ASN A 209 -0.77 -15.66 17.48
CA ASN A 209 -1.79 -16.62 17.10
C ASN A 209 -2.54 -17.04 18.37
N LYS A 210 -2.76 -18.31 18.59
CA LYS A 210 -3.29 -18.87 19.85
C LYS A 210 -2.20 -18.85 20.92
N LYS A 211 -2.60 -18.83 22.18
CA LYS A 211 -1.71 -18.93 23.33
C LYS A 211 -0.77 -20.15 23.17
N ASN A 212 0.52 -19.92 23.29
CA ASN A 212 1.59 -20.92 23.12
C ASN A 212 1.76 -21.50 21.70
N ALA A 213 1.13 -20.92 20.68
CA ALA A 213 1.41 -21.27 19.29
C ALA A 213 2.52 -20.40 18.68
N PRO A 214 3.24 -20.87 17.66
CA PRO A 214 4.20 -20.06 16.94
C PRO A 214 3.57 -18.81 16.34
N LEU A 215 4.33 -17.71 16.29
CA LEU A 215 3.90 -16.48 15.65
C LEU A 215 3.66 -16.71 14.15
N LYS A 216 2.66 -16.06 13.60
CA LYS A 216 2.42 -16.07 12.15
C LYS A 216 3.23 -14.98 11.45
N ASN A 217 3.62 -15.25 10.22
CA ASN A 217 4.41 -14.35 9.38
C ASN A 217 3.54 -13.38 8.57
N ARG A 218 2.28 -13.77 8.30
CA ARG A 218 1.23 -12.95 7.66
C ARG A 218 -0.15 -13.40 8.11
N ILE A 219 -1.14 -12.56 7.90
CA ILE A 219 -2.55 -12.89 8.14
C ILE A 219 -3.29 -12.81 6.81
N ILE A 220 -4.03 -13.86 6.51
CA ILE A 220 -4.88 -13.95 5.32
C ILE A 220 -6.32 -14.14 5.79
N PHE A 221 -7.19 -13.30 5.29
CA PHE A 221 -8.63 -13.37 5.46
C PHE A 221 -9.25 -13.84 4.15
N GLU A 222 -10.03 -14.91 4.18
CA GLU A 222 -10.76 -15.38 3.01
C GLU A 222 -12.26 -15.36 3.32
N TYR A 223 -13.05 -14.79 2.40
CA TYR A 223 -14.46 -14.54 2.59
C TYR A 223 -15.21 -14.60 1.25
N ASN A 224 -16.55 -14.66 1.34
CA ASN A 224 -17.41 -14.69 0.17
C ASN A 224 -17.19 -13.48 -0.73
N LYS A 225 -17.01 -13.71 -2.03
CA LYS A 225 -16.70 -12.66 -3.02
C LYS A 225 -17.78 -11.57 -3.13
N LEU A 226 -19.02 -11.90 -2.84
CA LEU A 226 -20.14 -10.95 -2.90
C LEU A 226 -20.20 -10.00 -1.70
N ASN A 227 -19.44 -10.30 -0.64
CA ASN A 227 -19.37 -9.48 0.55
C ASN A 227 -18.14 -8.54 0.50
N SER A 228 -18.21 -7.48 1.29
CA SER A 228 -17.06 -6.65 1.61
C SER A 228 -16.50 -7.02 2.98
N MET A 229 -15.26 -6.70 3.24
CA MET A 229 -14.58 -6.86 4.52
C MET A 229 -13.82 -5.59 4.85
N THR A 230 -13.96 -5.09 6.07
CA THR A 230 -13.12 -4.02 6.61
C THR A 230 -11.73 -4.58 6.94
N LEU A 231 -10.69 -3.87 6.55
CA LEU A 231 -9.32 -4.05 7.03
C LEU A 231 -8.61 -2.70 6.87
N ARG A 232 -8.30 -2.02 7.98
CA ARG A 232 -7.73 -0.65 7.96
C ARG A 232 -6.95 -0.38 9.25
N LEU A 233 -6.09 0.63 9.23
CA LEU A 233 -5.52 1.19 10.44
C LEU A 233 -6.59 2.06 11.14
N ASP A 234 -6.91 1.74 12.39
CA ASP A 234 -7.59 2.67 13.27
C ASP A 234 -6.55 3.53 13.98
N LYS A 235 -6.44 4.79 13.55
CA LYS A 235 -5.45 5.74 14.09
C LYS A 235 -5.74 6.15 15.53
N LYS A 236 -6.99 6.14 15.94
CA LYS A 236 -7.41 6.51 17.29
C LYS A 236 -7.05 5.40 18.28
N GLU A 237 -7.41 4.18 17.94
CA GLU A 237 -7.14 3.00 18.77
C GLU A 237 -5.71 2.45 18.57
N GLN A 238 -4.95 2.97 17.59
CA GLN A 238 -3.59 2.54 17.25
C GLN A 238 -3.50 1.03 17.01
N LEU A 239 -4.43 0.47 16.22
CA LEU A 239 -4.47 -0.93 15.86
C LEU A 239 -4.91 -1.14 14.41
N ILE A 240 -4.58 -2.30 13.85
CA ILE A 240 -5.06 -2.73 12.54
C ILE A 240 -6.40 -3.45 12.78
N ALA A 241 -7.50 -2.75 12.51
CA ALA A 241 -8.85 -3.26 12.69
C ALA A 241 -9.31 -4.06 11.48
N PHE A 242 -10.08 -5.12 11.73
CA PHE A 242 -10.69 -5.94 10.69
C PHE A 242 -12.01 -6.55 11.16
N ASP A 243 -12.89 -6.87 10.20
CA ASP A 243 -14.14 -7.59 10.48
C ASP A 243 -13.83 -9.00 11.02
N HIS A 244 -14.51 -9.40 12.08
CA HIS A 244 -14.56 -10.79 12.46
C HIS A 244 -15.34 -11.57 11.40
N LEU A 245 -14.71 -12.60 10.83
CA LEU A 245 -15.30 -13.42 9.77
C LEU A 245 -15.84 -14.72 10.36
N ALA A 246 -17.13 -14.94 10.18
CA ALA A 246 -17.81 -16.16 10.61
C ALA A 246 -18.56 -16.84 9.45
N PRO A 247 -18.71 -18.17 9.46
CA PRO A 247 -19.58 -18.84 8.51
C PRO A 247 -21.03 -18.53 8.85
N ILE A 248 -21.88 -18.37 7.83
CA ILE A 248 -23.33 -18.13 8.00
C ILE A 248 -24.04 -19.27 8.75
N ASP A 249 -23.45 -20.47 8.74
CA ASP A 249 -23.91 -21.66 9.47
C ASP A 249 -22.68 -22.44 9.94
N SER A 250 -22.72 -22.99 11.14
CA SER A 250 -21.65 -23.78 11.73
C SER A 250 -21.25 -25.01 10.88
N ALA A 251 -22.19 -25.60 10.12
CA ALA A 251 -21.96 -26.68 9.17
C ALA A 251 -21.08 -26.25 7.96
N MET A 252 -20.93 -24.94 7.74
CA MET A 252 -20.13 -24.38 6.66
C MET A 252 -18.72 -24.00 7.11
N LYS A 253 -18.30 -24.42 8.30
CA LYS A 253 -16.95 -24.17 8.82
C LYS A 253 -15.88 -24.70 7.85
N GLY A 254 -14.93 -23.81 7.48
CA GLY A 254 -13.86 -24.11 6.52
C GLY A 254 -14.23 -23.94 5.04
N LYS A 255 -15.51 -23.64 4.73
CA LYS A 255 -15.97 -23.32 3.37
C LYS A 255 -16.09 -21.80 3.22
N TYR A 256 -15.03 -21.13 2.82
CA TYR A 256 -14.90 -19.67 2.85
C TYR A 256 -15.88 -18.93 1.95
N GLU A 257 -16.48 -19.58 0.95
CA GLU A 257 -17.58 -19.01 0.17
C GLU A 257 -18.85 -18.73 1.00
N TYR A 258 -18.90 -19.17 2.24
CA TYR A 258 -20.01 -18.92 3.20
C TYR A 258 -19.58 -18.01 4.37
N TYR A 259 -18.37 -17.42 4.30
CA TYR A 259 -17.89 -16.52 5.35
C TYR A 259 -18.21 -15.07 5.02
N ALA A 260 -18.69 -14.36 6.02
CA ALA A 260 -18.93 -12.91 5.97
C ALA A 260 -18.62 -12.28 7.34
N SER A 261 -18.66 -10.95 7.42
CA SER A 261 -18.64 -10.24 8.70
C SER A 261 -19.89 -10.59 9.52
N ASP A 262 -19.71 -10.87 10.78
CA ASP A 262 -20.79 -11.02 11.75
C ASP A 262 -21.14 -9.71 12.46
N SER A 263 -20.62 -8.59 11.94
CA SER A 263 -20.78 -7.23 12.48
C SER A 263 -19.97 -6.94 13.75
N SER A 264 -19.11 -7.86 14.17
CA SER A 264 -18.08 -7.59 15.19
C SER A 264 -16.73 -7.32 14.54
N PHE A 265 -15.82 -6.73 15.32
CA PHE A 265 -14.50 -6.36 14.85
C PHE A 265 -13.44 -6.88 15.80
N ASP A 266 -12.33 -7.31 15.21
CA ASP A 266 -11.11 -7.62 15.91
C ASP A 266 -9.97 -6.71 15.43
N GLY A 267 -8.82 -6.76 16.09
CA GLY A 267 -7.69 -5.96 15.67
C GLY A 267 -6.37 -6.50 16.13
N TYR A 268 -5.30 -6.09 15.44
CA TYR A 268 -3.93 -6.32 15.86
C TYR A 268 -3.32 -5.03 16.40
N ARG A 269 -2.91 -5.04 17.67
CA ARG A 269 -2.19 -3.93 18.33
C ARG A 269 -0.71 -4.25 18.45
N LEU A 270 0.15 -3.31 18.08
CA LEU A 270 1.60 -3.46 18.25
C LEU A 270 1.97 -3.28 19.74
N VAL A 271 2.54 -4.32 20.34
CA VAL A 271 3.07 -4.32 21.71
C VAL A 271 4.52 -4.78 21.66
N GLY A 272 5.44 -3.84 21.82
CA GLY A 272 6.86 -4.08 21.57
C GLY A 272 7.11 -4.38 20.09
N THR A 273 7.42 -5.63 19.77
CA THR A 273 7.67 -6.10 18.39
C THR A 273 6.60 -7.07 17.87
N ILE A 274 5.58 -7.33 18.66
CA ILE A 274 4.55 -8.34 18.40
C ILE A 274 3.21 -7.64 18.15
N LEU A 275 2.50 -8.06 17.12
CA LEU A 275 1.13 -7.69 16.83
C LEU A 275 0.20 -8.64 17.60
N LYS A 276 -0.29 -8.17 18.74
CA LYS A 276 -1.21 -8.93 19.60
C LYS A 276 -2.64 -8.81 19.13
N LEU A 277 -3.35 -9.93 19.11
CA LEU A 277 -4.78 -9.97 18.79
C LEU A 277 -5.58 -9.32 19.93
N VAL A 278 -6.51 -8.45 19.56
CA VAL A 278 -7.51 -7.85 20.43
C VAL A 278 -8.85 -8.17 19.81
N GLU A 279 -9.65 -8.97 20.53
CA GLU A 279 -10.97 -9.42 20.08
C GLU A 279 -12.06 -8.44 20.53
N ASN A 280 -13.16 -8.38 19.79
CA ASN A 280 -14.38 -7.62 20.11
C ASN A 280 -14.09 -6.12 20.36
N ILE A 281 -13.41 -5.46 19.42
CA ILE A 281 -13.17 -4.02 19.50
C ILE A 281 -14.40 -3.22 19.07
N GLU A 282 -14.66 -2.10 19.75
CA GLU A 282 -15.66 -1.13 19.32
C GLU A 282 -15.05 -0.13 18.35
N LEU A 283 -15.36 -0.23 17.05
CA LEU A 283 -14.97 0.78 16.07
C LEU A 283 -15.96 1.94 16.13
N LYS A 284 -15.51 3.09 16.61
CA LYS A 284 -16.27 4.34 16.50
C LYS A 284 -15.97 4.99 15.16
N ASN A 285 -16.99 5.46 14.48
CA ASN A 285 -16.79 6.31 13.30
C ASN A 285 -16.01 7.56 13.70
N ASP A 286 -15.17 8.06 12.79
CA ASP A 286 -14.54 9.36 13.01
C ASP A 286 -15.64 10.42 13.21
N PRO A 287 -15.52 11.29 14.23
CA PRO A 287 -16.50 12.34 14.46
C PRO A 287 -16.62 13.20 13.19
N ASN A 288 -17.82 13.36 12.69
CA ASN A 288 -18.09 14.27 11.58
C ASN A 288 -18.92 15.45 12.08
N GLN A 289 -18.97 16.55 11.32
CA GLN A 289 -19.75 17.73 11.71
C GLN A 289 -21.27 17.47 11.89
N GLN A 290 -21.78 16.33 11.41
CA GLN A 290 -23.17 15.94 11.60
C GLN A 290 -23.38 15.22 12.94
N ASP A 291 -22.32 14.65 13.53
CA ASP A 291 -22.40 13.97 14.84
C ASP A 291 -22.68 14.95 15.96
N GLU A 292 -22.24 16.20 15.84
CA GLU A 292 -22.56 17.30 16.77
C GLU A 292 -24.06 17.63 16.78
N ARG A 293 -24.78 17.27 15.72
CA ARG A 293 -26.24 17.48 15.59
C ARG A 293 -27.06 16.26 16.03
N TYR A 294 -26.39 15.13 16.28
CA TYR A 294 -27.07 13.92 16.74
C TYR A 294 -27.43 14.07 18.22
N ILE A 295 -28.72 14.18 18.49
CA ILE A 295 -29.26 14.12 19.86
C ILE A 295 -29.67 12.67 20.10
N ASP A 296 -29.02 11.98 21.04
CA ASP A 296 -29.39 10.64 21.44
C ASP A 296 -30.88 10.62 21.85
N PRO A 297 -31.74 9.83 21.20
CA PRO A 297 -33.15 9.73 21.56
C PRO A 297 -33.40 9.37 23.02
N LYS A 298 -32.46 8.67 23.66
CA LYS A 298 -32.53 8.33 25.11
C LYS A 298 -32.18 9.50 26.03
N SER A 299 -31.51 10.54 25.51
CA SER A 299 -31.15 11.73 26.30
C SER A 299 -32.21 12.83 26.27
N LYS A 300 -33.31 12.67 25.52
CA LYS A 300 -34.44 13.58 25.55
C LYS A 300 -35.17 13.41 26.87
N ASN A 301 -34.88 14.26 27.84
CA ASN A 301 -35.81 14.58 28.93
C ASN A 301 -37.09 15.11 28.28
N ILE A 302 -38.09 14.26 28.14
CA ILE A 302 -39.43 14.68 27.72
C ILE A 302 -39.94 15.59 28.86
N PRO A 303 -40.20 16.88 28.63
CA PRO A 303 -40.80 17.70 29.65
C PRO A 303 -42.19 17.09 29.97
N VAL A 304 -42.35 16.64 31.17
CA VAL A 304 -43.68 16.19 31.65
C VAL A 304 -44.59 17.41 31.66
N THR A 305 -45.43 17.55 30.64
CA THR A 305 -46.50 18.55 30.64
C THR A 305 -47.46 18.16 31.78
N LYS A 306 -47.41 18.88 32.90
CA LYS A 306 -48.44 18.84 33.94
C LYS A 306 -49.73 19.26 33.27
N LYS A 307 -50.68 18.29 33.11
CA LYS A 307 -52.07 18.61 32.84
C LYS A 307 -52.65 19.24 34.11
N PHE A 308 -53.09 20.49 34.02
CA PHE A 308 -53.95 21.13 34.97
C PHE A 308 -55.39 20.68 34.75
#